data_bf73a0221cc5cfa4c374d7f903512ccb
#
_entry.id   bf73a0221cc5cfa4c374d7f903512ccb
#
_cell.length_a   1.000
_cell.length_b   1.000
_cell.length_c   1.000
_cell.angle_alpha   90.00
_cell.angle_beta   90.00
_cell.angle_gamma   90.00
#
_symmetry.space_group_name_H-M   'P 1'
#
loop_
_entity.id
_entity.type
_entity.pdbx_description
1 polymer ?
#
loop_
_entity_poly.entity_id
_entity_poly.type
_entity_poly.pdbx_seq_one_letter_code
_entity_poly.pdbx_strand_id
1 'polypeptide(L)'
;MSGSTIVRIEDLVAPQLTPDQRSVLDYMSSRDTDLSPQTVLAMAAKASGLAEPDFEGGDPSIHERVGAYLAAVEADSGLTGLARVVQQGRAVRNLASRALLNDLVRRNPEITDIEIPAPLIVVGLPRSGTT
;
A
#
# COMPACT_ATOMS: atom_id res chain seq x y z
N MET A 1 -21.42 -31.28 -18.08
CA MET A 1 -22.01 -29.92 -17.99
C MET A 1 -21.71 -29.41 -16.61
N SER A 2 -20.68 -28.57 -16.50
CA SER A 2 -20.25 -27.99 -15.21
C SER A 2 -21.25 -26.88 -14.83
N GLY A 3 -22.06 -27.13 -13.79
CA GLY A 3 -22.97 -26.13 -13.28
C GLY A 3 -22.19 -24.93 -12.72
N SER A 4 -22.44 -23.75 -13.24
CA SER A 4 -21.92 -22.50 -12.72
C SER A 4 -22.45 -22.35 -11.28
N THR A 5 -21.53 -22.41 -10.31
CA THR A 5 -21.85 -22.12 -8.91
C THR A 5 -22.14 -20.64 -8.79
N ILE A 6 -23.40 -20.28 -8.57
CA ILE A 6 -23.77 -18.88 -8.29
C ILE A 6 -23.26 -18.56 -6.89
N VAL A 7 -22.23 -17.70 -6.82
CA VAL A 7 -21.75 -17.16 -5.54
C VAL A 7 -22.82 -16.20 -5.01
N ARG A 8 -23.45 -16.54 -3.90
CA ARG A 8 -24.41 -15.67 -3.22
C ARG A 8 -23.69 -14.64 -2.38
N ILE A 9 -24.07 -13.38 -2.53
CA ILE A 9 -23.44 -12.23 -1.86
C ILE A 9 -23.82 -12.13 -0.36
N GLU A 10 -24.76 -12.91 0.11
CA GLU A 10 -25.20 -12.99 1.52
C GLU A 10 -24.05 -13.28 2.52
N ASP A 11 -22.94 -13.77 1.99
CA ASP A 11 -21.75 -14.19 2.72
C ASP A 11 -20.75 -13.04 3.03
N LEU A 12 -20.93 -11.86 2.41
CA LEU A 12 -19.96 -10.76 2.55
C LEU A 12 -19.98 -10.09 3.92
N VAL A 13 -21.11 -10.14 4.62
CA VAL A 13 -21.24 -9.52 5.97
C VAL A 13 -20.62 -10.41 7.05
N ALA A 14 -20.67 -11.74 6.85
CA ALA A 14 -20.12 -12.72 7.79
C ALA A 14 -19.56 -13.92 7.01
N PRO A 15 -18.40 -13.77 6.35
CA PRO A 15 -17.83 -14.80 5.50
C PRO A 15 -17.54 -16.08 6.29
N GLN A 16 -17.96 -17.22 5.75
CA GLN A 16 -17.66 -18.53 6.31
C GLN A 16 -16.22 -18.90 5.97
N LEU A 17 -15.34 -18.76 6.94
CA LEU A 17 -13.92 -19.08 6.79
C LEU A 17 -13.69 -20.56 6.99
N THR A 18 -12.86 -21.17 6.15
CA THR A 18 -12.33 -22.51 6.39
C THR A 18 -11.40 -22.50 7.64
N PRO A 19 -11.16 -23.65 8.27
CA PRO A 19 -10.23 -23.74 9.40
C PRO A 19 -8.84 -23.16 9.08
N ASP A 20 -8.32 -23.42 7.88
CA ASP A 20 -7.01 -22.92 7.44
C ASP A 20 -7.01 -21.38 7.29
N GLN A 21 -8.06 -20.82 6.67
CA GLN A 21 -8.22 -19.37 6.55
C GLN A 21 -8.30 -18.70 7.94
N ARG A 22 -9.03 -19.30 8.88
CA ARG A 22 -9.13 -18.81 10.25
C ARG A 22 -7.77 -18.85 10.94
N SER A 23 -7.04 -19.95 10.82
CA SER A 23 -5.70 -20.09 11.40
C SER A 23 -4.72 -19.02 10.88
N VAL A 24 -4.77 -18.70 9.57
CA VAL A 24 -3.95 -17.63 8.98
C VAL A 24 -4.35 -16.27 9.55
N LEU A 25 -5.64 -15.98 9.66
CA LEU A 25 -6.11 -14.71 10.23
C LEU A 25 -5.73 -14.56 11.70
N ASP A 26 -5.87 -15.63 12.49
CA ASP A 26 -5.50 -15.64 13.90
C ASP A 26 -3.99 -15.42 14.08
N TYR A 27 -3.17 -16.08 13.25
CA TYR A 27 -1.72 -15.87 13.23
C TYR A 27 -1.37 -14.43 12.86
N MET A 28 -1.98 -13.86 11.82
CA MET A 28 -1.71 -12.47 11.41
C MET A 28 -2.19 -11.48 12.47
N SER A 29 -3.31 -11.76 13.15
CA SER A 29 -3.84 -10.92 14.21
C SER A 29 -3.02 -10.97 15.50
N SER A 30 -2.28 -12.05 15.73
CA SER A 30 -1.37 -12.18 16.88
C SER A 30 -0.05 -11.44 16.70
N ARG A 31 0.25 -10.96 15.48
CA ARG A 31 1.47 -10.20 15.21
C ARG A 31 1.31 -8.75 15.66
N ASP A 32 2.25 -8.30 16.46
CA ASP A 32 2.40 -6.88 16.74
C ASP A 32 2.92 -6.18 15.48
N THR A 33 2.08 -5.33 14.88
CA THR A 33 2.40 -4.59 13.66
C THR A 33 2.71 -3.15 14.04
N ASP A 34 3.99 -2.83 14.10
CA ASP A 34 4.46 -1.47 14.38
C ASP A 34 4.17 -0.54 13.18
N LEU A 35 3.19 0.32 13.33
CA LEU A 35 2.78 1.33 12.35
C LEU A 35 3.47 2.68 12.59
N SER A 36 4.52 2.75 13.43
CA SER A 36 5.26 4.00 13.61
C SER A 36 5.89 4.46 12.29
N PRO A 37 5.86 5.76 11.99
CA PRO A 37 6.50 6.30 10.78
C PRO A 37 7.97 5.91 10.66
N GLN A 38 8.68 5.85 11.78
CA GLN A 38 10.09 5.48 11.84
C GLN A 38 10.32 4.05 11.34
N THR A 39 9.52 3.10 11.82
CA THR A 39 9.62 1.70 11.40
C THR A 39 9.27 1.54 9.94
N VAL A 40 8.18 2.18 9.47
CA VAL A 40 7.74 2.10 8.08
C VAL A 40 8.77 2.71 7.13
N LEU A 41 9.38 3.85 7.48
CA LEU A 41 10.45 4.48 6.69
C LEU A 41 11.71 3.59 6.65
N ALA A 42 12.10 2.99 7.79
CA ALA A 42 13.25 2.08 7.83
C ALA A 42 13.02 0.83 6.96
N MET A 43 11.81 0.26 7.01
CA MET A 43 11.43 -0.86 6.15
C MET A 43 11.43 -0.46 4.67
N ALA A 44 10.95 0.73 4.33
CA ALA A 44 10.94 1.25 2.96
C ALA A 44 12.36 1.52 2.44
N ALA A 45 13.24 2.06 3.27
CA ALA A 45 14.66 2.24 2.94
C ALA A 45 15.31 0.90 2.59
N LYS A 46 15.12 -0.11 3.44
CA LYS A 46 15.61 -1.47 3.18
C LYS A 46 15.01 -2.07 1.91
N ALA A 47 13.72 -1.89 1.67
CA ALA A 47 13.01 -2.42 0.51
C ALA A 47 13.44 -1.74 -0.80
N SER A 48 13.85 -0.47 -0.77
CA SER A 48 14.36 0.25 -1.95
C SER A 48 15.74 -0.25 -2.38
N GLY A 49 16.54 -0.80 -1.47
CA GLY A 49 17.92 -1.21 -1.74
C GLY A 49 18.89 -0.05 -1.98
N LEU A 50 18.44 1.20 -1.81
CA LEU A 50 19.27 2.38 -1.97
C LEU A 50 20.09 2.65 -0.69
N ALA A 51 21.33 3.10 -0.84
CA ALA A 51 22.18 3.48 0.29
C ALA A 51 21.62 4.73 1.01
N GLU A 52 21.13 5.68 0.24
CA GLU A 52 20.55 6.94 0.71
C GLU A 52 19.20 7.18 0.00
N PRO A 53 18.10 6.58 0.50
CA PRO A 53 16.80 6.74 -0.12
C PRO A 53 16.22 8.14 0.14
N ASP A 54 15.89 8.85 -0.93
CA ASP A 54 15.17 10.12 -0.87
C ASP A 54 13.67 9.86 -1.00
N PHE A 55 12.94 10.00 0.12
CA PHE A 55 11.49 9.88 0.13
C PHE A 55 10.79 11.19 -0.22
N GLU A 56 11.45 12.33 -0.09
CA GLU A 56 10.85 13.64 -0.29
C GLU A 56 10.75 14.01 -1.77
N GLY A 57 11.82 13.85 -2.53
CA GLY A 57 11.84 14.21 -3.95
C GLY A 57 11.37 15.65 -4.20
N GLY A 58 11.75 16.58 -3.32
CA GLY A 58 11.33 17.97 -3.35
C GLY A 58 9.98 18.28 -2.69
N ASP A 59 9.29 17.29 -2.10
CA ASP A 59 8.04 17.47 -1.35
C ASP A 59 8.21 17.10 0.14
N PRO A 60 8.59 18.08 0.99
CA PRO A 60 8.84 17.81 2.42
C PRO A 60 7.58 17.38 3.19
N SER A 61 6.38 17.60 2.65
CA SER A 61 5.13 17.22 3.31
C SER A 61 4.88 15.71 3.33
N ILE A 62 5.71 14.92 2.64
CA ILE A 62 5.50 13.47 2.57
C ILE A 62 5.57 12.80 3.94
N HIS A 63 6.47 13.23 4.81
CA HIS A 63 6.61 12.69 6.16
C HIS A 63 5.36 12.94 7.01
N GLU A 64 4.81 14.15 6.95
CA GLU A 64 3.57 14.51 7.65
C GLU A 64 2.40 13.67 7.13
N ARG A 65 2.25 13.56 5.81
CA ARG A 65 1.15 12.77 5.20
C ARG A 65 1.26 11.28 5.53
N VAL A 66 2.46 10.73 5.53
CA VAL A 66 2.69 9.33 5.93
C VAL A 66 2.34 9.15 7.40
N GLY A 67 2.77 10.07 8.27
CA GLY A 67 2.42 10.06 9.68
C GLY A 67 0.91 10.10 9.92
N ALA A 68 0.21 11.02 9.26
CA ALA A 68 -1.24 11.14 9.34
C ALA A 68 -1.97 9.87 8.85
N TYR A 69 -1.51 9.29 7.74
CA TYR A 69 -2.06 8.03 7.23
C TYR A 69 -1.89 6.87 8.22
N LEU A 70 -0.68 6.69 8.75
CA LEU A 70 -0.39 5.59 9.69
C LEU A 70 -1.15 5.78 11.01
N ALA A 71 -1.27 7.02 11.50
CA ALA A 71 -2.07 7.33 12.68
C ALA A 71 -3.56 7.02 12.47
N ALA A 72 -4.10 7.30 11.28
CA ALA A 72 -5.47 6.96 10.94
C ALA A 72 -5.69 5.43 10.89
N VAL A 73 -4.74 4.69 10.33
CA VAL A 73 -4.77 3.22 10.32
C VAL A 73 -4.70 2.65 11.74
N GLU A 74 -3.87 3.24 12.61
CA GLU A 74 -3.74 2.83 14.01
C GLU A 74 -5.02 3.09 14.81
N ALA A 75 -5.66 4.23 14.58
CA ALA A 75 -6.88 4.62 15.27
C ALA A 75 -8.14 3.84 14.82
N ASP A 76 -8.09 3.14 13.68
CA ASP A 76 -9.24 2.39 13.17
C ASP A 76 -9.40 1.06 13.91
N SER A 77 -10.36 1.04 14.85
CA SER A 77 -10.69 -0.15 15.65
C SER A 77 -11.37 -1.27 14.84
N GLY A 78 -11.84 -0.97 13.63
CA GLY A 78 -12.47 -1.96 12.74
C GLY A 78 -11.47 -2.77 11.92
N LEU A 79 -10.19 -2.37 11.90
CA LEU A 79 -9.17 -3.10 11.14
C LEU A 79 -8.72 -4.37 11.86
N THR A 80 -8.73 -5.47 11.13
CA THR A 80 -8.15 -6.74 11.58
C THR A 80 -6.62 -6.65 11.61
N GLY A 81 -5.95 -7.55 12.35
CA GLY A 81 -4.49 -7.64 12.34
C GLY A 81 -3.93 -7.87 10.93
N LEU A 82 -4.57 -8.71 10.12
CA LEU A 82 -4.21 -8.88 8.71
C LEU A 82 -4.31 -7.56 7.94
N ALA A 83 -5.37 -6.80 8.13
CA ALA A 83 -5.54 -5.52 7.44
C ALA A 83 -4.43 -4.52 7.83
N ARG A 84 -4.03 -4.47 9.11
CA ARG A 84 -2.89 -3.64 9.57
C ARG A 84 -1.58 -4.03 8.89
N VAL A 85 -1.26 -5.32 8.80
CA VAL A 85 -0.07 -5.82 8.08
C VAL A 85 -0.12 -5.42 6.60
N VAL A 86 -1.29 -5.54 5.95
CA VAL A 86 -1.47 -5.14 4.55
C VAL A 86 -1.26 -3.63 4.36
N GLN A 87 -1.79 -2.79 5.27
CA GLN A 87 -1.62 -1.33 5.18
C GLN A 87 -0.16 -0.92 5.43
N GLN A 88 0.52 -1.54 6.40
CA GLN A 88 1.96 -1.35 6.60
C GLN A 88 2.74 -1.69 5.32
N GLY A 89 2.52 -2.89 4.77
CA GLY A 89 3.19 -3.33 3.54
C GLY A 89 2.90 -2.43 2.33
N ARG A 90 1.69 -1.86 2.24
CA ARG A 90 1.33 -0.89 1.20
C ARG A 90 2.12 0.41 1.37
N ALA A 91 2.20 0.95 2.59
CA ALA A 91 2.98 2.15 2.88
C ALA A 91 4.46 1.95 2.57
N VAL A 92 5.04 0.85 3.01
CA VAL A 92 6.44 0.47 2.73
C VAL A 92 6.71 0.41 1.24
N ARG A 93 5.88 -0.30 0.49
CA ARG A 93 6.04 -0.43 -0.97
C ARG A 93 5.94 0.90 -1.70
N ASN A 94 4.96 1.73 -1.33
CA ASN A 94 4.76 3.03 -1.97
C ASN A 94 5.94 3.96 -1.71
N LEU A 95 6.46 3.99 -0.48
CA LEU A 95 7.64 4.78 -0.13
C LEU A 95 8.91 4.27 -0.83
N ALA A 96 9.13 2.96 -0.88
CA ALA A 96 10.26 2.38 -1.59
C ALA A 96 10.21 2.70 -3.09
N SER A 97 9.03 2.59 -3.72
CA SER A 97 8.84 2.96 -5.13
C SER A 97 9.09 4.45 -5.36
N ARG A 98 8.66 5.31 -4.43
CA ARG A 98 8.93 6.75 -4.49
C ARG A 98 10.43 7.04 -4.43
N ALA A 99 11.15 6.43 -3.49
CA ALA A 99 12.61 6.60 -3.38
C ALA A 99 13.34 6.14 -4.65
N LEU A 100 12.92 5.01 -5.24
CA LEU A 100 13.48 4.52 -6.50
C LEU A 100 13.20 5.48 -7.66
N LEU A 101 12.01 6.06 -7.73
CA LEU A 101 11.66 7.05 -8.74
C LEU A 101 12.49 8.32 -8.58
N ASN A 102 12.62 8.85 -7.36
CA ASN A 102 13.42 10.02 -7.08
C ASN A 102 14.90 9.79 -7.44
N ASP A 103 15.45 8.61 -7.11
CA ASP A 103 16.81 8.23 -7.50
C ASP A 103 16.97 8.12 -9.02
N LEU A 104 15.95 7.57 -9.72
CA LEU A 104 15.95 7.49 -11.18
C LEU A 104 15.98 8.88 -11.83
N VAL A 105 15.10 9.80 -11.39
CA VAL A 105 15.04 11.17 -11.89
C VAL A 105 16.34 11.93 -11.57
N ARG A 106 16.89 11.76 -10.36
CA ARG A 106 18.16 12.37 -9.97
C ARG A 106 19.32 11.92 -10.87
N ARG A 107 19.33 10.66 -11.28
CA ARG A 107 20.40 10.12 -12.18
C ARG A 107 20.17 10.43 -13.65
N ASN A 108 18.94 10.77 -14.03
CA ASN A 108 18.55 11.06 -15.41
C ASN A 108 17.68 12.32 -15.45
N PRO A 109 18.28 13.50 -15.17
CA PRO A 109 17.52 14.74 -15.05
C PRO A 109 16.80 15.13 -16.36
N GLU A 110 17.28 14.67 -17.50
CA GLU A 110 16.65 14.87 -18.81
C GLU A 110 15.22 14.31 -18.91
N ILE A 111 14.83 13.40 -18.01
CA ILE A 111 13.45 12.89 -17.96
C ILE A 111 12.45 14.02 -17.69
N THR A 112 12.85 15.03 -16.90
CA THR A 112 11.98 16.16 -16.57
C THR A 112 11.79 17.14 -17.73
N ASP A 113 12.66 17.08 -18.74
CA ASP A 113 12.59 17.94 -19.94
C ASP A 113 11.74 17.34 -21.05
N ILE A 114 11.27 16.09 -20.87
CA ILE A 114 10.42 15.41 -21.85
C ILE A 114 9.04 16.04 -21.84
N GLU A 115 8.67 16.68 -22.95
CA GLU A 115 7.31 17.19 -23.15
C GLU A 115 6.34 16.00 -23.27
N ILE A 116 5.42 15.88 -22.31
CA ILE A 116 4.38 14.86 -22.34
C ILE A 116 3.14 15.49 -22.98
N PRO A 117 2.71 15.04 -24.18
CA PRO A 117 1.47 15.51 -24.78
C PRO A 117 0.32 15.21 -23.81
N ALA A 118 -0.67 16.11 -23.75
CA ALA A 118 -1.79 16.02 -22.79
C ALA A 118 -2.35 14.58 -22.69
N PRO A 119 -2.12 13.88 -21.59
CA PRO A 119 -2.55 12.49 -21.46
C PRO A 119 -4.07 12.41 -21.28
N LEU A 120 -4.68 11.40 -21.86
CA LEU A 120 -6.06 11.04 -21.51
C LEU A 120 -6.04 10.31 -20.18
N ILE A 121 -6.55 10.96 -19.12
CA ILE A 121 -6.62 10.36 -17.79
C ILE A 121 -8.01 9.78 -17.59
N VAL A 122 -8.11 8.45 -17.47
CA VAL A 122 -9.35 7.73 -17.15
C VAL A 122 -9.40 7.51 -15.63
N VAL A 123 -10.41 8.09 -14.99
CA VAL A 123 -10.60 7.98 -13.54
C VAL A 123 -11.92 7.28 -13.26
N GLY A 124 -11.89 6.32 -12.37
CA GLY A 124 -13.10 5.60 -11.95
C GLY A 124 -12.88 4.78 -10.69
N LEU A 125 -13.97 4.31 -10.10
CA LEU A 125 -13.92 3.38 -8.99
C LEU A 125 -13.28 2.04 -9.43
N PRO A 126 -12.66 1.29 -8.52
CA PRO A 126 -12.20 -0.05 -8.82
C PRO A 126 -13.32 -0.89 -9.44
N ARG A 127 -12.99 -1.64 -10.50
CA ARG A 127 -13.93 -2.47 -11.27
C ARG A 127 -14.99 -1.70 -12.10
N SER A 128 -14.80 -0.41 -12.34
CA SER A 128 -15.63 0.40 -13.25
C SER A 128 -15.18 0.35 -14.72
N GLY A 129 -14.26 -0.54 -15.07
CA GLY A 129 -13.72 -0.66 -16.44
C GLY A 129 -12.60 0.33 -16.75
N THR A 130 -11.90 0.81 -15.72
CA THR A 130 -10.73 1.71 -15.86
C THR A 130 -9.41 0.96 -15.98
N THR A 131 -9.43 -0.35 -16.16
CA THR A 131 -8.24 -1.21 -16.39
C THR A 131 -8.13 -1.64 -17.81
#